data_8756f2d0f809ec59e6ac5353ffaef332
#
_entry.id   8756f2d0f809ec59e6ac5353ffaef332
#
_cell.length_a   1.000
_cell.length_b   1.000
_cell.length_c   1.000
_cell.angle_alpha   90.00
_cell.angle_beta   90.00
_cell.angle_gamma   90.00
#
_symmetry.space_group_name_H-M   'P 1'
#
loop_
_entity.id
_entity.type
_entity.pdbx_description
1 polymer ?
#
loop_
_entity_poly.entity_id
_entity_poly.type
_entity_poly.pdbx_seq_one_letter_code
_entity_poly.pdbx_strand_id
1 'polypeptide(L)'
;MPKIDLGLDEIPFEAPFRLEFNGSPLVLIRTNNTVRAFVDRCPHAHWPLSDGELKNGVIQCIGHGWQFDVQTGRCLTVPVCSLKPLSVLVHQDRVCIEWE
;
A
#
# COMPACT_ATOMS: atom_id res chain seq x y z
N MET A 1 -10.25 -11.28 12.88
CA MET A 1 -9.68 -10.45 11.80
C MET A 1 -8.26 -10.04 12.16
N PRO A 2 -7.30 -10.29 11.28
CA PRO A 2 -5.95 -9.85 11.54
C PRO A 2 -5.86 -8.33 11.69
N LYS A 3 -4.95 -7.90 12.53
CA LYS A 3 -4.85 -6.50 12.89
C LYS A 3 -3.43 -6.19 13.34
N ILE A 4 -2.91 -5.06 12.93
CA ILE A 4 -1.58 -4.63 13.34
C ILE A 4 -1.64 -3.15 13.73
N ASP A 5 -0.84 -2.80 14.73
CA ASP A 5 -0.76 -1.44 15.26
C ASP A 5 0.70 -1.02 15.28
N LEU A 6 1.00 0.14 14.73
CA LEU A 6 2.37 0.64 14.68
C LEU A 6 2.37 2.17 14.78
N GLY A 7 3.55 2.73 15.02
CA GLY A 7 3.70 4.17 15.10
C GLY A 7 3.74 4.81 13.72
N LEU A 8 3.11 5.97 13.60
CA LEU A 8 3.11 6.71 12.32
C LEU A 8 4.52 7.06 11.87
N ASP A 9 5.41 7.36 12.79
CA ASP A 9 6.79 7.72 12.47
C ASP A 9 7.64 6.52 12.02
N GLU A 10 7.12 5.31 12.13
CA GLU A 10 7.80 4.13 11.59
C GLU A 10 7.58 3.98 10.09
N ILE A 11 6.65 4.73 9.53
CA ILE A 11 6.30 4.63 8.11
C ILE A 11 6.97 5.79 7.37
N PRO A 12 7.85 5.50 6.39
CA PRO A 12 8.50 6.58 5.64
C PRO A 12 7.51 7.38 4.82
N PHE A 13 7.82 8.66 4.62
CA PHE A 13 6.96 9.56 3.88
C PHE A 13 7.21 9.43 2.38
N GLU A 14 6.14 9.19 1.64
CA GLU A 14 6.18 9.07 0.18
C GLU A 14 7.15 8.01 -0.34
N ALA A 15 7.22 6.88 0.36
CA ALA A 15 8.00 5.72 -0.07
C ALA A 15 7.25 4.45 0.29
N PRO A 16 7.30 3.41 -0.54
CA PRO A 16 6.63 2.16 -0.19
C PRO A 16 7.32 1.51 0.99
N PHE A 17 6.55 1.10 1.98
CA PHE A 17 7.05 0.46 3.17
C PHE A 17 6.49 -0.95 3.27
N ARG A 18 7.37 -1.95 3.14
CA ARG A 18 6.95 -3.34 3.20
C ARG A 18 6.90 -3.83 4.64
N LEU A 19 5.81 -4.51 4.97
CA LEU A 19 5.60 -5.05 6.29
C LEU A 19 4.96 -6.42 6.15
N GLU A 20 5.51 -7.43 6.81
CA GLU A 20 4.90 -8.76 6.81
C GLU A 20 4.27 -9.06 8.14
N PHE A 21 3.09 -9.64 8.11
CA PHE A 21 2.36 -10.03 9.31
C PHE A 21 1.60 -11.31 9.06
N ASN A 22 1.89 -12.34 9.87
CA ASN A 22 1.29 -13.68 9.72
C ASN A 22 1.42 -14.24 8.31
N GLY A 23 2.58 -14.03 7.69
CA GLY A 23 2.84 -14.52 6.36
C GLY A 23 2.19 -13.71 5.24
N SER A 24 1.51 -12.62 5.58
CA SER A 24 0.90 -11.73 4.60
C SER A 24 1.78 -10.52 4.37
N PRO A 25 2.29 -10.32 3.15
CA PRO A 25 3.07 -9.12 2.85
C PRO A 25 2.13 -7.94 2.59
N LEU A 26 2.43 -6.84 3.24
CA LEU A 26 1.65 -5.60 3.09
C LEU A 26 2.58 -4.49 2.63
N VAL A 27 2.03 -3.54 1.88
CA VAL A 27 2.72 -2.31 1.54
C VAL A 27 1.94 -1.15 2.12
N LEU A 28 2.64 -0.30 2.86
CA LEU A 28 2.07 0.89 3.48
C LEU A 28 2.64 2.12 2.78
N ILE A 29 1.79 3.09 2.52
CA ILE A 29 2.18 4.31 1.84
C ILE A 29 1.64 5.49 2.63
N ARG A 30 2.55 6.33 3.08
CA ARG A 30 2.20 7.53 3.84
C ARG A 30 2.32 8.76 2.94
N THR A 31 1.21 9.45 2.76
CA THR A 31 1.17 10.70 2.00
C THR A 31 0.52 11.77 2.85
N ASN A 32 1.12 12.94 2.93
CA ASN A 32 0.59 14.06 3.73
C ASN A 32 0.12 13.58 5.11
N ASN A 33 -1.18 13.54 5.35
CA ASN A 33 -1.74 13.12 6.63
C ASN A 33 -2.48 11.79 6.53
N THR A 34 -2.20 11.01 5.50
CA THR A 34 -2.94 9.80 5.20
C THR A 34 -2.00 8.62 5.09
N VAL A 35 -2.45 7.46 5.53
CA VAL A 35 -1.75 6.21 5.33
C VAL A 35 -2.66 5.27 4.56
N ARG A 36 -2.14 4.68 3.50
CA ARG A 36 -2.83 3.65 2.72
C ARG A 36 -2.10 2.34 2.87
N ALA A 37 -2.83 1.26 2.87
CA ALA A 37 -2.26 -0.07 2.97
C ALA A 37 -2.91 -0.99 1.96
N PHE A 38 -2.09 -1.81 1.33
CA PHE A 38 -2.54 -2.80 0.34
C PHE A 38 -1.78 -4.08 0.56
N VAL A 39 -2.31 -5.19 0.03
CA VAL A 39 -1.52 -6.41 -0.07
C VAL A 39 -0.36 -6.13 -1.02
N ASP A 40 0.86 -6.49 -0.61
CA ASP A 40 2.07 -6.18 -1.38
C ASP A 40 2.23 -7.12 -2.56
N ARG A 41 1.34 -6.98 -3.52
CA ARG A 41 1.28 -7.84 -4.69
C ARG A 41 0.59 -7.11 -5.83
N CYS A 42 1.27 -7.01 -6.97
CA CYS A 42 0.65 -6.47 -8.17
C CYS A 42 -0.40 -7.47 -8.68
N PRO A 43 -1.65 -7.06 -8.91
CA PRO A 43 -2.71 -8.01 -9.27
C PRO A 43 -2.50 -8.72 -10.59
N HIS A 44 -1.71 -8.16 -11.50
CA HIS A 44 -1.53 -8.80 -12.80
C HIS A 44 -0.33 -9.75 -12.87
N ALA A 45 0.69 -9.55 -12.04
CA ALA A 45 1.93 -10.33 -12.16
C ALA A 45 2.51 -10.80 -10.83
N HIS A 46 1.85 -10.49 -9.72
CA HIS A 46 2.27 -10.89 -8.37
C HIS A 46 3.65 -10.38 -7.93
N TRP A 47 4.16 -9.33 -8.60
CA TRP A 47 5.37 -8.68 -8.15
C TRP A 47 5.10 -7.84 -6.90
N PRO A 48 6.05 -7.76 -5.96
CA PRO A 48 5.86 -6.89 -4.81
C PRO A 48 5.74 -5.42 -5.24
N LEU A 49 4.67 -4.77 -4.81
CA LEU A 49 4.49 -3.34 -5.08
C LEU A 49 5.53 -2.50 -4.37
N SER A 50 6.02 -2.98 -3.22
CA SER A 50 7.02 -2.26 -2.45
C SER A 50 8.37 -2.16 -3.17
N ASP A 51 8.61 -3.01 -4.16
CA ASP A 51 9.81 -2.90 -4.99
C ASP A 51 9.64 -1.88 -6.12
N GLY A 52 8.44 -1.36 -6.28
CA GLY A 52 8.14 -0.39 -7.32
C GLY A 52 8.51 1.03 -6.93
N GLU A 53 8.16 1.96 -7.80
CA GLU A 53 8.46 3.37 -7.60
C GLU A 53 7.20 4.13 -7.23
N LEU A 54 7.28 4.94 -6.18
CA LEU A 54 6.19 5.80 -5.75
C LEU A 54 6.52 7.24 -6.12
N LYS A 55 5.64 7.87 -6.88
CA LYS A 55 5.84 9.26 -7.30
C LYS A 55 4.49 9.94 -7.50
N ASN A 56 4.32 11.10 -6.86
CA ASN A 56 3.11 11.92 -7.02
C ASN A 56 1.82 11.14 -6.77
N GLY A 57 1.80 10.29 -5.75
CA GLY A 57 0.59 9.53 -5.41
C GLY A 57 0.31 8.35 -6.32
N VAL A 58 1.28 7.97 -7.15
CA VAL A 58 1.15 6.83 -8.05
C VAL A 58 2.27 5.83 -7.75
N ILE A 59 1.90 4.55 -7.56
CA ILE A 59 2.88 3.49 -7.39
C ILE A 59 2.96 2.69 -8.68
N GLN A 60 4.18 2.47 -9.16
CA GLN A 60 4.42 1.74 -10.40
C GLN A 60 5.04 0.39 -10.10
N CYS A 61 4.38 -0.67 -10.56
CA CYS A 61 4.89 -2.04 -10.41
C CYS A 61 6.12 -2.24 -11.29
N ILE A 62 7.16 -2.88 -10.73
CA ILE A 62 8.40 -3.13 -11.48
C ILE A 62 8.22 -4.17 -12.58
N GLY A 63 7.17 -5.00 -12.49
CA GLY A 63 6.98 -6.08 -13.45
C GLY A 63 6.77 -5.59 -14.86
N HIS A 64 5.71 -4.83 -15.10
CA HIS A 64 5.40 -4.34 -16.43
C HIS A 64 5.04 -2.86 -16.43
N GLY A 65 5.43 -2.14 -15.39
CA GLY A 65 5.20 -0.71 -15.33
C GLY A 65 3.75 -0.30 -15.11
N TRP A 66 2.90 -1.19 -14.63
CA TRP A 66 1.53 -0.85 -14.31
C TRP A 66 1.49 0.16 -13.17
N GLN A 67 0.64 1.16 -13.31
CA GLN A 67 0.54 2.25 -12.36
C GLN A 67 -0.79 2.23 -11.64
N PHE A 68 -0.74 2.53 -10.34
CA PHE A 68 -1.92 2.52 -9.49
C PHE A 68 -1.98 3.81 -8.69
N ASP A 69 -3.19 4.39 -8.61
CA ASP A 69 -3.44 5.55 -7.76
C ASP A 69 -3.50 5.07 -6.31
N VAL A 70 -2.62 5.59 -5.46
CA VAL A 70 -2.57 5.13 -4.07
C VAL A 70 -3.75 5.60 -3.23
N GLN A 71 -4.47 6.64 -3.65
CA GLN A 71 -5.64 7.10 -2.90
C GLN A 71 -6.83 6.17 -3.08
N THR A 72 -7.00 5.62 -4.27
CA THR A 72 -8.17 4.79 -4.60
C THR A 72 -7.83 3.33 -4.85
N GLY A 73 -6.56 3.02 -5.14
CA GLY A 73 -6.15 1.68 -5.56
C GLY A 73 -6.44 1.41 -7.03
N ARG A 74 -6.95 2.38 -7.75
CA ARG A 74 -7.36 2.20 -9.13
C ARG A 74 -6.16 2.06 -10.06
N CYS A 75 -6.22 1.08 -10.96
CA CYS A 75 -5.18 0.92 -11.98
C CYS A 75 -5.32 2.01 -13.04
N LEU A 76 -4.23 2.73 -13.29
CA LEU A 76 -4.23 3.81 -14.27
C LEU A 76 -3.79 3.33 -15.66
N THR A 77 -3.21 2.15 -15.73
CA THR A 77 -2.72 1.59 -17.01
C THR A 77 -3.81 0.84 -17.75
N VAL A 78 -4.54 -0.02 -17.04
CA VAL A 78 -5.68 -0.74 -17.62
C VAL A 78 -6.85 -0.66 -16.64
N PRO A 79 -8.09 -0.52 -17.15
CA PRO A 79 -9.23 -0.30 -16.28
C PRO A 79 -9.86 -1.57 -15.70
N VAL A 80 -9.22 -2.71 -15.85
CA VAL A 80 -9.83 -4.00 -15.48
C VAL A 80 -9.42 -4.51 -14.12
N CYS A 81 -8.48 -3.89 -13.46
CA CYS A 81 -8.06 -4.33 -12.14
C CYS A 81 -7.78 -3.13 -11.24
N SER A 82 -7.70 -3.40 -9.96
CA SER A 82 -7.37 -2.37 -8.99
C SER A 82 -6.75 -3.01 -7.76
N LEU A 83 -6.01 -2.22 -6.99
CA LEU A 83 -5.55 -2.64 -5.67
C LEU A 83 -6.73 -2.52 -4.72
N LYS A 84 -6.83 -3.45 -3.80
CA LYS A 84 -7.88 -3.42 -2.79
C LYS A 84 -7.31 -2.80 -1.52
N PRO A 85 -7.77 -1.59 -1.13
CA PRO A 85 -7.26 -0.96 0.08
C PRO A 85 -7.67 -1.74 1.31
N LEU A 86 -6.76 -1.84 2.26
CA LEU A 86 -7.05 -2.40 3.57
C LEU A 86 -7.59 -1.29 4.47
N SER A 87 -8.28 -1.66 5.52
CA SER A 87 -8.83 -0.70 6.46
C SER A 87 -7.70 -0.10 7.29
N VAL A 88 -7.55 1.21 7.26
CA VAL A 88 -6.51 1.92 8.02
C VAL A 88 -7.15 2.99 8.88
N LEU A 89 -6.82 2.98 10.15
CA LEU A 89 -7.27 3.99 11.09
C LEU A 89 -6.03 4.67 11.68
N VAL A 90 -5.95 5.99 11.52
CA VAL A 90 -4.88 6.80 12.09
C VAL A 90 -5.46 7.63 13.21
N HIS A 91 -4.87 7.49 14.40
CA HIS A 91 -5.30 8.25 15.57
C HIS A 91 -4.07 8.78 16.29
N GLN A 92 -3.93 10.08 16.34
CA GLN A 92 -2.73 10.74 16.86
C GLN A 92 -1.50 10.21 16.11
N ASP A 93 -0.56 9.58 16.77
CA ASP A 93 0.64 9.05 16.14
C ASP A 93 0.60 7.53 15.97
N ARG A 94 -0.60 6.93 16.04
CA ARG A 94 -0.77 5.48 15.92
C ARG A 94 -1.54 5.12 14.66
N VAL A 95 -1.10 4.06 14.03
CA VAL A 95 -1.72 3.53 12.80
C VAL A 95 -2.18 2.11 13.09
N CYS A 96 -3.46 1.85 12.87
CA CYS A 96 -4.04 0.52 13.04
C CYS A 96 -4.55 0.03 11.68
N ILE A 97 -4.11 -1.15 11.27
CA ILE A 97 -4.47 -1.74 9.99
C ILE A 97 -5.21 -3.05 10.24
N GLU A 98 -6.37 -3.21 9.62
CA GLU A 98 -7.15 -4.43 9.72
C GLU A 98 -7.41 -4.98 8.32
N TRP A 99 -7.42 -6.31 8.21
CA TRP A 99 -7.78 -6.96 6.96
C TRP A 99 -8.39 -8.33 7.23
N GLU A 100 -9.01 -8.88 6.23
CA GLU A 100 -9.62 -10.20 6.31
C GLU A 100 -8.78 -11.28 5.67
#